data_0db6533876a1e8864b43e1e340dbb94b
#
_entry.id   0db6533876a1e8864b43e1e340dbb94b
#
_cell.length_a   1.000
_cell.length_b   1.000
_cell.length_c   1.000
_cell.angle_alpha   90.00
_cell.angle_beta   90.00
_cell.angle_gamma   90.00
#
_symmetry.space_group_name_H-M   'P 1'
#
loop_
_entity.id
_entity.type
_entity.pdbx_description
1 polymer ?
#
loop_
_entity_poly.entity_id
_entity_poly.type
_entity_poly.pdbx_seq_one_letter_code
_entity_poly.pdbx_strand_id
1 'polypeptide(L)'
;MLKKRIAILFLLLFSLGFTAQYSTTKGKNVKMSQQEMDKNAAEIVELLKFLDMDEVKQSTIREVKEDMKRKIGEGENYLQSRVLEMIRDIMGIIIENRETTVTKVTFLSNKEADVEIEIKTPEVLVEEGGLFEKNIEKIVGGEYIKKYGEMPDISEVKNSSKAEQKKVMDRLDSVAKEVIKNNIRNKKVNYNFLSGKLKVVKTSDGWKVKG
;
A
#
# COMPACT_ATOMS: atom_id res chain seq x y z
N MET A 1 -23.71 -30.67 -24.84
CA MET A 1 -24.46 -30.33 -23.61
C MET A 1 -23.57 -29.87 -22.45
N LEU A 2 -22.34 -30.37 -22.30
CA LEU A 2 -21.44 -30.01 -21.21
C LEU A 2 -21.02 -28.52 -21.20
N LYS A 3 -20.72 -27.95 -22.38
CA LYS A 3 -20.30 -26.52 -22.51
C LYS A 3 -21.37 -25.51 -22.08
N LYS A 4 -22.68 -25.79 -22.29
CA LYS A 4 -23.79 -24.93 -21.82
C LYS A 4 -23.95 -25.00 -20.30
N ARG A 5 -23.69 -26.16 -19.66
CA ARG A 5 -23.78 -26.28 -18.20
C ARG A 5 -22.63 -25.59 -17.48
N ILE A 6 -21.43 -25.59 -18.07
CA ILE A 6 -20.26 -24.84 -17.55
C ILE A 6 -20.49 -23.33 -17.65
N ALA A 7 -21.06 -22.82 -18.75
CA ALA A 7 -21.37 -21.40 -18.90
C ALA A 7 -22.46 -20.94 -17.89
N ILE A 8 -23.45 -21.77 -17.61
CA ILE A 8 -24.49 -21.46 -16.60
C ILE A 8 -23.90 -21.52 -15.19
N LEU A 9 -22.99 -22.47 -14.91
CA LEU A 9 -22.26 -22.54 -13.62
C LEU A 9 -21.36 -21.32 -13.41
N PHE A 10 -20.67 -20.86 -14.45
CA PHE A 10 -19.87 -19.62 -14.42
C PHE A 10 -20.75 -18.38 -14.20
N LEU A 11 -21.91 -18.29 -14.87
CA LEU A 11 -22.88 -17.19 -14.66
C LEU A 11 -23.48 -17.22 -13.23
N LEU A 12 -23.74 -18.40 -12.67
CA LEU A 12 -24.22 -18.54 -11.30
C LEU A 12 -23.13 -18.25 -10.26
N LEU A 13 -21.86 -18.58 -10.53
CA LEU A 13 -20.73 -18.20 -9.67
C LEU A 13 -20.46 -16.70 -9.71
N PHE A 14 -20.69 -16.03 -10.85
CA PHE A 14 -20.63 -14.56 -10.92
C PHE A 14 -21.83 -13.88 -10.24
N SER A 15 -22.99 -14.52 -10.15
CA SER A 15 -24.16 -13.97 -9.46
C SER A 15 -24.19 -14.20 -7.95
N LEU A 16 -23.35 -15.11 -7.40
CA LEU A 16 -23.33 -15.45 -5.98
C LEU A 16 -22.13 -14.86 -5.20
N GLY A 17 -21.26 -14.05 -5.83
CA GLY A 17 -19.96 -13.68 -5.25
C GLY A 17 -19.65 -12.21 -5.03
N PHE A 18 -20.48 -11.28 -5.48
CA PHE A 18 -20.28 -9.85 -5.18
C PHE A 18 -21.53 -9.28 -4.54
N THR A 19 -21.77 -9.60 -3.28
CA THR A 19 -22.48 -8.63 -2.43
C THR A 19 -21.60 -7.39 -2.41
N ALA A 20 -22.07 -6.34 -3.10
CA ALA A 20 -21.40 -5.05 -3.08
C ALA A 20 -21.20 -4.67 -1.62
N GLN A 21 -19.96 -4.67 -1.14
CA GLN A 21 -19.60 -4.28 0.24
C GLN A 21 -19.80 -2.78 0.47
N TYR A 22 -20.32 -2.06 -0.52
CA TYR A 22 -20.55 -0.62 -0.48
C TYR A 22 -22.02 -0.29 -0.64
N SER A 23 -22.45 0.83 -0.04
CA SER A 23 -23.77 1.40 -0.24
C SER A 23 -23.75 2.45 -1.37
N THR A 24 -24.81 2.47 -2.18
CA THR A 24 -25.03 3.55 -3.15
C THR A 24 -26.12 4.49 -2.65
N THR A 25 -25.91 5.80 -2.77
CA THR A 25 -26.91 6.81 -2.40
C THR A 25 -27.09 7.82 -3.53
N LYS A 26 -28.33 8.36 -3.62
CA LYS A 26 -28.76 9.26 -4.68
C LYS A 26 -28.95 10.67 -4.16
N GLY A 27 -28.21 11.63 -4.71
CA GLY A 27 -28.45 13.05 -4.48
C GLY A 27 -29.71 13.58 -5.19
N LYS A 28 -30.18 14.75 -4.80
CA LYS A 28 -31.44 15.35 -5.30
C LYS A 28 -31.48 15.55 -6.83
N ASN A 29 -30.34 15.76 -7.45
CA ASN A 29 -30.22 16.09 -8.89
C ASN A 29 -29.84 14.90 -9.77
N VAL A 30 -29.86 13.68 -9.23
CA VAL A 30 -29.47 12.46 -9.97
C VAL A 30 -30.70 11.90 -10.67
N LYS A 31 -30.61 11.74 -11.99
CA LYS A 31 -31.68 11.17 -12.82
C LYS A 31 -31.44 9.70 -13.21
N MET A 32 -30.36 9.09 -12.70
CA MET A 32 -30.04 7.68 -12.96
C MET A 32 -31.03 6.75 -12.26
N SER A 33 -31.34 5.63 -12.91
CA SER A 33 -31.97 4.47 -12.29
C SER A 33 -31.05 3.76 -11.31
N GLN A 34 -31.56 2.89 -10.44
CA GLN A 34 -30.74 2.09 -9.53
C GLN A 34 -29.73 1.24 -10.30
N GLN A 35 -30.14 0.59 -11.36
CA GLN A 35 -29.27 -0.24 -12.20
C GLN A 35 -28.12 0.55 -12.82
N GLU A 36 -28.36 1.79 -13.26
CA GLU A 36 -27.31 2.68 -13.77
C GLU A 36 -26.38 3.14 -12.66
N MET A 37 -26.88 3.41 -11.47
CA MET A 37 -26.04 3.75 -10.31
C MET A 37 -25.15 2.57 -9.93
N ASP A 38 -25.68 1.36 -9.86
CA ASP A 38 -24.92 0.16 -9.51
C ASP A 38 -23.81 -0.11 -10.54
N LYS A 39 -24.13 0.05 -11.84
CA LYS A 39 -23.12 -0.06 -12.90
C LYS A 39 -22.01 0.98 -12.76
N ASN A 40 -22.37 2.26 -12.58
CA ASN A 40 -21.41 3.34 -12.42
C ASN A 40 -20.58 3.17 -11.12
N ALA A 41 -21.20 2.71 -10.04
CA ALA A 41 -20.49 2.43 -8.79
C ALA A 41 -19.46 1.30 -8.98
N ALA A 42 -19.81 0.24 -9.70
CA ALA A 42 -18.85 -0.82 -10.04
C ALA A 42 -17.66 -0.30 -10.85
N GLU A 43 -17.88 0.57 -11.85
CA GLU A 43 -16.82 1.23 -12.62
C GLU A 43 -15.91 2.09 -11.72
N ILE A 44 -16.48 2.82 -10.75
CA ILE A 44 -15.74 3.63 -9.78
C ILE A 44 -14.92 2.72 -8.86
N VAL A 45 -15.47 1.62 -8.36
CA VAL A 45 -14.74 0.66 -7.52
C VAL A 45 -13.54 0.09 -8.25
N GLU A 46 -13.71 -0.30 -9.51
CA GLU A 46 -12.58 -0.79 -10.32
C GLU A 46 -11.50 0.28 -10.52
N LEU A 47 -11.89 1.52 -10.83
CA LEU A 47 -10.94 2.64 -10.90
C LEU A 47 -10.11 2.78 -9.62
N LEU A 48 -10.75 2.69 -8.46
CA LEU A 48 -10.10 2.94 -7.17
C LEU A 48 -9.22 1.77 -6.69
N LYS A 49 -9.40 0.56 -7.21
CA LYS A 49 -8.46 -0.55 -6.97
C LYS A 49 -7.06 -0.27 -7.51
N PHE A 50 -6.98 0.48 -8.61
CA PHE A 50 -5.74 0.83 -9.28
C PHE A 50 -5.27 2.26 -8.97
N LEU A 51 -5.76 2.85 -7.87
CA LEU A 51 -5.38 4.19 -7.46
C LEU A 51 -3.85 4.24 -7.31
N ASP A 52 -3.22 5.07 -8.11
CA ASP A 52 -1.79 5.26 -8.07
C ASP A 52 -1.40 5.94 -6.76
N MET A 53 -0.60 5.25 -5.96
CA MET A 53 -0.10 5.73 -4.67
C MET A 53 1.32 6.30 -4.79
N ASP A 54 1.78 6.59 -6.00
CA ASP A 54 3.14 7.13 -6.19
C ASP A 54 3.32 8.46 -5.44
N GLU A 55 2.31 9.32 -5.37
CA GLU A 55 2.38 10.55 -4.57
C GLU A 55 2.55 10.26 -3.08
N VAL A 56 1.80 9.29 -2.53
CA VAL A 56 1.93 8.87 -1.12
C VAL A 56 3.32 8.28 -0.86
N LYS A 57 3.80 7.43 -1.76
CA LYS A 57 5.13 6.86 -1.71
C LYS A 57 6.21 7.94 -1.73
N GLN A 58 6.11 8.92 -2.64
CA GLN A 58 7.07 10.01 -2.74
C GLN A 58 7.02 10.94 -1.53
N SER A 59 5.83 11.25 -0.98
CA SER A 59 5.71 12.06 0.24
C SER A 59 6.35 11.37 1.43
N THR A 60 6.08 10.07 1.63
CA THR A 60 6.68 9.29 2.72
C THR A 60 8.21 9.23 2.60
N ILE A 61 8.74 8.97 1.40
CA ILE A 61 10.19 8.96 1.17
C ILE A 61 10.79 10.34 1.49
N ARG A 62 10.12 11.43 1.13
CA ARG A 62 10.56 12.79 1.44
C ARG A 62 10.59 13.04 2.95
N GLU A 63 9.54 12.68 3.67
CA GLU A 63 9.47 12.81 5.13
C GLU A 63 10.59 12.03 5.84
N VAL A 64 10.81 10.77 5.44
CA VAL A 64 11.90 9.96 5.96
C VAL A 64 13.26 10.60 5.66
N LYS A 65 13.45 11.13 4.44
CA LYS A 65 14.68 11.84 4.06
C LYS A 65 14.92 13.08 4.94
N GLU A 66 13.88 13.86 5.22
CA GLU A 66 13.98 15.04 6.09
C GLU A 66 14.23 14.65 7.56
N ASP A 67 13.61 13.58 8.05
CA ASP A 67 13.88 13.08 9.40
C ASP A 67 15.31 12.53 9.55
N MET A 68 15.80 11.82 8.55
CA MET A 68 17.19 11.36 8.51
C MET A 68 18.19 12.51 8.49
N LYS A 69 17.94 13.57 7.71
CA LYS A 69 18.77 14.78 7.71
C LYS A 69 18.83 15.42 9.10
N ARG A 70 17.69 15.50 9.80
CA ARG A 70 17.63 16.03 11.17
C ARG A 70 18.42 15.19 12.17
N LYS A 71 18.35 13.85 12.06
CA LYS A 71 19.00 12.93 13.02
C LYS A 71 20.50 12.71 12.77
N ILE A 72 20.93 12.76 11.52
CA ILE A 72 22.31 12.34 11.13
C ILE A 72 23.15 13.53 10.63
N GLY A 73 22.54 14.69 10.37
CA GLY A 73 23.18 15.90 9.84
C GLY A 73 23.12 16.02 8.32
N GLU A 74 23.42 17.22 7.81
CA GLU A 74 23.45 17.52 6.39
C GLU A 74 24.69 16.90 5.72
N GLY A 75 24.56 15.71 5.21
CA GLY A 75 25.57 15.07 4.40
C GLY A 75 25.01 13.76 3.86
N GLU A 76 24.73 13.70 2.56
CA GLU A 76 24.41 12.41 1.92
C GLU A 76 25.66 11.53 1.95
N ASN A 77 25.78 10.69 3.00
CA ASN A 77 26.77 9.63 2.97
C ASN A 77 26.19 8.38 2.29
N TYR A 78 27.07 7.50 1.89
CA TYR A 78 26.68 6.27 1.18
C TYR A 78 25.66 5.42 1.95
N LEU A 79 25.80 5.31 3.28
CA LEU A 79 24.85 4.55 4.11
C LEU A 79 23.46 5.15 4.13
N GLN A 80 23.33 6.48 4.21
CA GLN A 80 22.05 7.16 4.15
C GLN A 80 21.31 6.87 2.84
N SER A 81 22.03 6.96 1.71
CA SER A 81 21.44 6.63 0.39
C SER A 81 20.95 5.19 0.35
N ARG A 82 21.72 4.22 0.90
CA ARG A 82 21.34 2.81 0.94
C ARG A 82 20.10 2.54 1.83
N VAL A 83 20.04 3.19 3.00
CA VAL A 83 18.85 3.10 3.87
C VAL A 83 17.63 3.66 3.17
N LEU A 84 17.72 4.80 2.47
CA LEU A 84 16.62 5.36 1.71
C LEU A 84 16.15 4.45 0.56
N GLU A 85 17.08 3.79 -0.13
CA GLU A 85 16.73 2.78 -1.14
C GLU A 85 15.98 1.60 -0.51
N MET A 86 16.45 1.08 0.61
CA MET A 86 15.78 0.01 1.35
C MET A 86 14.37 0.42 1.77
N ILE A 87 14.20 1.63 2.33
CA ILE A 87 12.87 2.16 2.71
C ILE A 87 11.96 2.26 1.49
N ARG A 88 12.45 2.78 0.38
CA ARG A 88 11.67 2.88 -0.86
C ARG A 88 11.17 1.52 -1.33
N ASP A 89 12.02 0.50 -1.28
CA ASP A 89 11.67 -0.84 -1.71
C ASP A 89 10.66 -1.49 -0.75
N ILE A 90 10.81 -1.27 0.56
CA ILE A 90 9.86 -1.72 1.59
C ILE A 90 8.51 -1.01 1.42
N MET A 91 8.50 0.30 1.15
CA MET A 91 7.28 1.04 0.83
C MET A 91 6.58 0.45 -0.41
N GLY A 92 7.35 0.02 -1.42
CA GLY A 92 6.79 -0.73 -2.55
C GLY A 92 6.03 -1.97 -2.09
N ILE A 93 6.64 -2.80 -1.23
CA ILE A 93 6.01 -4.01 -0.69
C ILE A 93 4.73 -3.66 0.11
N ILE A 94 4.76 -2.62 0.94
CA ILE A 94 3.60 -2.19 1.74
C ILE A 94 2.44 -1.76 0.82
N ILE A 95 2.74 -0.94 -0.19
CA ILE A 95 1.75 -0.42 -1.14
C ILE A 95 1.13 -1.54 -1.98
N GLU A 96 1.94 -2.49 -2.44
CA GLU A 96 1.46 -3.68 -3.18
C GLU A 96 0.54 -4.58 -2.35
N ASN A 97 0.67 -4.55 -1.02
CA ASN A 97 -0.12 -5.38 -0.09
C ASN A 97 -1.20 -4.59 0.66
N ARG A 98 -1.51 -3.36 0.23
CA ARG A 98 -2.64 -2.62 0.76
C ARG A 98 -3.95 -3.17 0.23
N GLU A 99 -4.99 -3.01 1.02
CA GLU A 99 -6.36 -3.31 0.62
C GLU A 99 -7.15 -1.98 0.60
N THR A 100 -7.75 -1.62 -0.54
CA THR A 100 -8.63 -0.45 -0.64
C THR A 100 -10.06 -0.94 -0.76
N THR A 101 -10.92 -0.52 0.16
CA THR A 101 -12.33 -0.86 0.19
C THR A 101 -13.16 0.41 -0.01
N VAL A 102 -14.05 0.40 -1.00
CA VAL A 102 -15.07 1.42 -1.13
C VAL A 102 -16.21 1.06 -0.16
N THR A 103 -16.56 1.98 0.72
CA THR A 103 -17.62 1.77 1.71
C THR A 103 -18.93 2.42 1.28
N LYS A 104 -18.84 3.52 0.51
CA LYS A 104 -20.03 4.23 0.02
C LYS A 104 -19.74 5.03 -1.24
N VAL A 105 -20.72 5.04 -2.15
CA VAL A 105 -20.72 5.92 -3.34
C VAL A 105 -21.98 6.79 -3.28
N THR A 106 -21.78 8.11 -3.20
CA THR A 106 -22.88 9.08 -3.19
C THR A 106 -22.88 9.86 -4.50
N PHE A 107 -23.79 9.56 -5.40
CA PHE A 107 -23.95 10.30 -6.65
C PHE A 107 -24.50 11.69 -6.38
N LEU A 108 -23.77 12.73 -6.75
CA LEU A 108 -24.18 14.14 -6.65
C LEU A 108 -24.92 14.59 -7.91
N SER A 109 -24.53 14.02 -9.05
CA SER A 109 -25.15 14.20 -10.36
C SER A 109 -24.92 12.94 -11.21
N ASN A 110 -25.41 12.95 -12.46
CA ASN A 110 -25.12 11.86 -13.41
C ASN A 110 -23.65 11.76 -13.80
N LYS A 111 -22.83 12.75 -13.42
CA LYS A 111 -21.40 12.85 -13.79
C LYS A 111 -20.45 13.09 -12.60
N GLU A 112 -20.96 13.17 -11.38
CA GLU A 112 -20.14 13.40 -10.19
C GLU A 112 -20.61 12.51 -9.06
N ALA A 113 -19.65 11.97 -8.30
CA ALA A 113 -19.92 11.25 -7.07
C ALA A 113 -18.84 11.53 -6.02
N ASP A 114 -19.27 11.51 -4.75
CA ASP A 114 -18.40 11.39 -3.59
C ASP A 114 -18.25 9.91 -3.25
N VAL A 115 -17.02 9.48 -2.98
CA VAL A 115 -16.72 8.09 -2.65
C VAL A 115 -16.03 8.04 -1.29
N GLU A 116 -16.61 7.30 -0.37
CA GLU A 116 -15.99 7.00 0.92
C GLU A 116 -15.19 5.71 0.78
N ILE A 117 -13.91 5.77 1.18
CA ILE A 117 -12.98 4.66 1.09
C ILE A 117 -12.37 4.36 2.45
N GLU A 118 -12.00 3.11 2.65
CA GLU A 118 -11.12 2.65 3.69
C GLU A 118 -9.89 2.00 3.07
N ILE A 119 -8.71 2.41 3.53
CA ILE A 119 -7.42 1.85 3.10
C ILE A 119 -6.83 1.13 4.30
N LYS A 120 -6.62 -0.17 4.17
CA LYS A 120 -5.94 -1.01 5.13
C LYS A 120 -4.52 -1.24 4.66
N THR A 121 -3.54 -0.80 5.44
CA THR A 121 -2.12 -0.82 5.10
C THR A 121 -1.34 -1.61 6.16
N PRO A 122 -0.43 -2.54 5.76
CA PRO A 122 0.43 -3.22 6.73
C PRO A 122 1.30 -2.21 7.50
N GLU A 123 1.28 -2.29 8.82
CA GLU A 123 2.10 -1.48 9.71
C GLU A 123 3.47 -2.13 9.88
N VAL A 124 4.45 -1.66 9.12
CA VAL A 124 5.81 -2.20 9.08
C VAL A 124 6.85 -1.16 9.50
N LEU A 125 6.63 0.09 9.11
CA LEU A 125 7.49 1.22 9.43
C LEU A 125 6.88 2.01 10.59
N VAL A 126 7.72 2.60 11.42
CA VAL A 126 7.31 3.47 12.53
C VAL A 126 7.90 4.86 12.36
N GLU A 127 7.14 5.88 12.81
CA GLU A 127 7.54 7.29 12.71
C GLU A 127 8.56 7.67 13.79
N GLU A 128 8.52 7.02 14.96
CA GLU A 128 9.36 7.36 16.10
C GLU A 128 10.22 6.19 16.59
N GLY A 129 11.50 6.44 16.77
CA GLY A 129 12.43 5.60 17.55
C GLY A 129 13.06 4.39 16.84
N GLY A 130 12.66 4.09 15.61
CA GLY A 130 13.23 2.97 14.85
C GLY A 130 12.83 3.04 13.37
N LEU A 131 13.42 2.19 12.55
CA LEU A 131 13.04 2.07 11.15
C LEU A 131 11.82 1.16 10.96
N PHE A 132 11.74 0.12 11.78
CA PHE A 132 10.69 -0.89 11.73
C PHE A 132 9.88 -0.91 13.02
N GLU A 133 8.64 -1.39 12.94
CA GLU A 133 7.86 -1.80 14.10
C GLU A 133 8.70 -2.80 14.94
N LYS A 134 8.66 -2.68 16.28
CA LYS A 134 9.57 -3.41 17.21
C LYS A 134 9.61 -4.92 17.00
N ASN A 135 8.48 -5.54 16.68
CA ASN A 135 8.44 -6.97 16.44
C ASN A 135 9.12 -7.32 15.12
N ILE A 136 8.92 -6.50 14.08
CA ILE A 136 9.58 -6.66 12.78
C ILE A 136 11.09 -6.47 12.94
N GLU A 137 11.53 -5.43 13.67
CA GLU A 137 12.93 -5.17 13.94
C GLU A 137 13.60 -6.38 14.63
N LYS A 138 12.96 -6.92 15.65
CA LYS A 138 13.43 -8.12 16.38
C LYS A 138 13.53 -9.34 15.46
N ILE A 139 12.54 -9.57 14.59
CA ILE A 139 12.54 -10.70 13.66
C ILE A 139 13.62 -10.51 12.60
N VAL A 140 13.78 -9.31 12.05
CA VAL A 140 14.84 -8.99 11.09
C VAL A 140 16.21 -9.24 11.70
N GLY A 141 16.45 -8.77 12.94
CA GLY A 141 17.69 -9.02 13.68
C GLY A 141 17.95 -10.51 13.90
N GLY A 142 16.94 -11.26 14.35
CA GLY A 142 17.04 -12.69 14.56
C GLY A 142 17.37 -13.48 13.28
N GLU A 143 16.69 -13.18 12.18
CA GLU A 143 16.97 -13.83 10.89
C GLU A 143 18.30 -13.42 10.30
N TYR A 144 18.75 -12.16 10.53
CA TYR A 144 20.08 -11.72 10.13
C TYR A 144 21.17 -12.51 10.85
N ILE A 145 21.09 -12.63 12.19
CA ILE A 145 22.03 -13.40 13.00
C ILE A 145 22.07 -14.85 12.57
N LYS A 146 20.91 -15.48 12.37
CA LYS A 146 20.79 -16.86 11.91
C LYS A 146 21.46 -17.09 10.56
N LYS A 147 21.42 -16.11 9.65
CA LYS A 147 21.94 -16.23 8.29
C LYS A 147 23.42 -15.84 8.16
N TYR A 148 23.87 -14.89 9.00
CA TYR A 148 25.20 -14.29 8.87
C TYR A 148 26.07 -14.37 10.14
N GLY A 149 25.55 -14.91 11.24
CA GLY A 149 26.26 -15.16 12.49
C GLY A 149 26.07 -14.09 13.54
N GLU A 150 26.20 -12.82 13.21
CA GLU A 150 26.09 -11.69 14.14
C GLU A 150 25.45 -10.47 13.49
N MET A 151 24.86 -9.60 14.31
CA MET A 151 24.41 -8.29 13.83
C MET A 151 25.60 -7.36 13.64
N PRO A 152 25.62 -6.59 12.54
CA PRO A 152 26.70 -5.64 12.32
C PRO A 152 26.61 -4.49 13.34
N ASP A 153 27.74 -4.08 13.89
CA ASP A 153 27.82 -2.82 14.61
C ASP A 153 27.77 -1.66 13.62
N ILE A 154 26.72 -0.85 13.72
CA ILE A 154 26.49 0.28 12.79
C ILE A 154 27.62 1.31 12.90
N SER A 155 28.26 1.47 14.06
CA SER A 155 29.38 2.39 14.23
C SER A 155 30.64 1.90 13.50
N GLU A 156 30.90 0.60 13.51
CA GLU A 156 32.00 -0.02 12.77
C GLU A 156 31.70 0.02 11.27
N VAL A 157 30.50 -0.32 10.85
CA VAL A 157 30.06 -0.24 9.45
C VAL A 157 30.20 1.17 8.89
N LYS A 158 29.87 2.20 9.66
CA LYS A 158 30.00 3.60 9.24
C LYS A 158 31.47 3.97 8.94
N ASN A 159 32.42 3.39 9.66
CA ASN A 159 33.85 3.64 9.52
C ASN A 159 34.56 2.67 8.57
N SER A 160 33.86 1.67 8.05
CA SER A 160 34.43 0.68 7.14
C SER A 160 34.50 1.15 5.68
N SER A 161 35.08 0.35 4.81
CA SER A 161 35.15 0.64 3.37
C SER A 161 33.77 0.67 2.73
N LYS A 162 33.58 1.43 1.65
CA LYS A 162 32.30 1.44 0.86
C LYS A 162 31.86 0.04 0.41
N ALA A 163 32.84 -0.85 0.11
CA ALA A 163 32.53 -2.22 -0.28
C ALA A 163 31.95 -3.02 0.88
N GLU A 164 32.46 -2.88 2.10
CA GLU A 164 31.93 -3.54 3.29
C GLU A 164 30.57 -2.93 3.68
N GLN A 165 30.45 -1.59 3.67
CA GLN A 165 29.16 -0.91 3.87
C GLN A 165 28.09 -1.44 2.91
N LYS A 166 28.43 -1.58 1.62
CA LYS A 166 27.52 -2.13 0.62
C LYS A 166 27.10 -3.56 0.95
N LYS A 167 28.05 -4.42 1.27
CA LYS A 167 27.83 -5.83 1.60
C LYS A 167 26.88 -5.98 2.80
N VAL A 168 27.10 -5.21 3.87
CA VAL A 168 26.25 -5.22 5.06
C VAL A 168 24.84 -4.73 4.73
N MET A 169 24.73 -3.62 4.01
CA MET A 169 23.42 -3.06 3.63
C MET A 169 22.63 -3.97 2.69
N ASP A 170 23.29 -4.59 1.70
CA ASP A 170 22.63 -5.55 0.79
C ASP A 170 22.09 -6.78 1.55
N ARG A 171 22.83 -7.26 2.57
CA ARG A 171 22.39 -8.36 3.44
C ARG A 171 21.19 -7.95 4.30
N LEU A 172 21.25 -6.77 4.92
CA LEU A 172 20.18 -6.25 5.77
C LEU A 172 18.90 -6.03 4.95
N ASP A 173 19.01 -5.40 3.79
CA ASP A 173 17.90 -5.16 2.86
C ASP A 173 17.25 -6.48 2.41
N SER A 174 18.06 -7.47 2.04
CA SER A 174 17.56 -8.79 1.64
C SER A 174 16.77 -9.47 2.76
N VAL A 175 17.31 -9.47 3.99
CA VAL A 175 16.64 -10.09 5.14
C VAL A 175 15.36 -9.32 5.52
N ALA A 176 15.41 -7.99 5.54
CA ALA A 176 14.28 -7.16 5.88
C ALA A 176 13.11 -7.40 4.89
N LYS A 177 13.37 -7.38 3.59
CA LYS A 177 12.36 -7.64 2.56
C LYS A 177 11.76 -9.03 2.68
N GLU A 178 12.57 -10.06 2.93
CA GLU A 178 12.11 -11.43 3.11
C GLU A 178 11.21 -11.57 4.34
N VAL A 179 11.64 -11.04 5.48
CA VAL A 179 10.87 -11.04 6.73
C VAL A 179 9.55 -10.31 6.56
N ILE A 180 9.57 -9.10 5.98
CA ILE A 180 8.37 -8.28 5.78
C ILE A 180 7.35 -9.01 4.88
N LYS A 181 7.78 -9.50 3.72
CA LYS A 181 6.93 -10.25 2.81
C LYS A 181 6.30 -11.47 3.48
N ASN A 182 7.11 -12.23 4.25
CA ASN A 182 6.63 -13.41 4.96
C ASN A 182 5.64 -13.05 6.07
N ASN A 183 5.86 -11.98 6.83
CA ASN A 183 4.96 -11.56 7.90
C ASN A 183 3.63 -11.02 7.32
N ILE A 184 3.67 -10.23 6.25
CA ILE A 184 2.44 -9.78 5.57
C ILE A 184 1.65 -10.98 5.03
N ARG A 185 2.30 -11.88 4.29
CA ARG A 185 1.67 -13.09 3.73
C ARG A 185 1.03 -13.96 4.80
N ASN A 186 1.67 -14.09 5.96
CA ASN A 186 1.19 -14.89 7.08
C ASN A 186 0.27 -14.11 8.03
N LYS A 187 -0.12 -12.88 7.68
CA LYS A 187 -0.96 -11.98 8.50
C LYS A 187 -0.42 -11.77 9.93
N LYS A 188 0.91 -11.67 10.06
CA LYS A 188 1.62 -11.45 11.34
C LYS A 188 2.06 -10.00 11.54
N VAL A 189 1.49 -9.07 10.78
CA VAL A 189 1.68 -7.63 10.93
C VAL A 189 0.39 -7.00 11.44
N ASN A 190 0.50 -5.89 12.15
CA ASN A 190 -0.63 -5.02 12.42
C ASN A 190 -1.03 -4.30 11.13
N TYR A 191 -2.21 -3.69 11.15
CA TYR A 191 -2.71 -2.92 10.02
C TYR A 191 -3.22 -1.57 10.47
N ASN A 192 -2.81 -0.55 9.78
CA ASN A 192 -3.39 0.79 9.90
C ASN A 192 -4.58 0.93 8.98
N PHE A 193 -5.64 1.58 9.46
CA PHE A 193 -6.86 1.87 8.72
C PHE A 193 -6.99 3.37 8.54
N LEU A 194 -7.04 3.81 7.30
CA LEU A 194 -7.25 5.20 6.92
C LEU A 194 -8.59 5.31 6.19
N SER A 195 -9.47 6.17 6.68
CA SER A 195 -10.72 6.48 5.99
C SER A 195 -10.60 7.83 5.31
N GLY A 196 -11.15 7.93 4.10
CA GLY A 196 -11.08 9.15 3.30
C GLY A 196 -12.29 9.33 2.39
N LYS A 197 -12.41 10.54 1.84
CA LYS A 197 -13.40 10.87 0.81
C LYS A 197 -12.68 11.34 -0.44
N LEU A 198 -13.09 10.79 -1.57
CA LEU A 198 -12.62 11.18 -2.88
C LEU A 198 -13.79 11.71 -3.69
N LYS A 199 -13.53 12.69 -4.54
CA LYS A 199 -14.47 13.10 -5.59
C LYS A 199 -14.08 12.44 -6.89
N VAL A 200 -15.06 11.90 -7.59
CA VAL A 200 -14.88 11.33 -8.92
C VAL A 200 -15.81 12.02 -9.91
N VAL A 201 -15.32 12.17 -11.14
CA VAL A 201 -16.08 12.79 -12.23
C VAL A 201 -16.08 11.87 -13.44
N LYS A 202 -17.22 11.81 -14.14
CA LYS A 202 -17.37 11.04 -15.37
C LYS A 202 -17.01 11.90 -16.58
N THR A 203 -16.02 11.42 -17.33
CA THR A 203 -15.54 12.02 -18.59
C THR A 203 -15.99 11.16 -19.79
N SER A 204 -15.58 11.52 -21.01
CA SER A 204 -15.75 10.68 -22.21
C SER A 204 -15.09 9.30 -22.06
N ASP A 205 -13.98 9.23 -21.32
CA ASP A 205 -13.14 8.04 -21.18
C ASP A 205 -13.47 7.21 -19.93
N GLY A 206 -14.56 7.56 -19.20
CA GLY A 206 -15.00 6.90 -17.97
C GLY A 206 -14.82 7.78 -16.72
N TRP A 207 -14.88 7.16 -15.56
CA TRP A 207 -14.70 7.84 -14.27
C TRP A 207 -13.25 8.16 -14.01
N LYS A 208 -12.98 9.32 -13.41
CA LYS A 208 -11.64 9.77 -12.99
C LYS A 208 -11.71 10.41 -11.61
N VAL A 209 -10.66 10.27 -10.82
CA VAL A 209 -10.53 11.01 -9.56
C VAL A 209 -10.34 12.48 -9.89
N LYS A 210 -11.07 13.34 -9.19
CA LYS A 210 -10.93 14.80 -9.33
C LYS A 210 -9.77 15.22 -8.43
N GLY A 211 -8.68 15.68 -9.05
CA GLY A 211 -7.56 16.32 -8.37
C GLY A 211 -7.95 17.67 -7.79
#